data_e46935122124c08ab89bb32434f867f1
#
_entry.id   e46935122124c08ab89bb32434f867f1
#
_cell.length_a   1.000
_cell.length_b   1.000
_cell.length_c   1.000
_cell.angle_alpha   90.00
_cell.angle_beta   90.00
_cell.angle_gamma   90.00
#
_symmetry.space_group_name_H-M   'P 1'
#
loop_
_entity.id
_entity.type
_entity.pdbx_description
1 polymer ?
#
loop_
_entity_poly.entity_id
_entity_poly.type
_entity_poly.pdbx_seq_one_letter_code
_entity_poly.pdbx_strand_id
1 'polypeptide(L)'
;MELVCPAGSFPALKAAVDNGADTVYFGFRDATNARHFAGLNFDRRKAEKGIDYARSRGVKVLCAINTFPQPQGWKVWQQAVDMAADLQVNALIGADMGVLGYAAEQHPDLNLHLSVQGSATNYEALNYYKQQFNIKRAVLPRVLSLAQVEHLAKHSPVELEVFAFGSLCIMVEGRCYLSSYLTDESPNTCGACSPAKAVRWEETSRGLESRLNDVLIDRYADGEKAGYPTLCKGRFDVEGNVYHAMEEPTSLNTLDLIPQLESIGISAVKIEGRQRSPAYVAEVVKIWRQALDLAKAQQQSPENFQVKPEWNQGLTDLSEGSTTTIGAYHRSWQ
;
A
#
# COMPACT_ATOMS: atom_id res chain seq x y z
N MET A 1 -5.79 15.36 -8.24
CA MET A 1 -5.10 14.06 -7.97
C MET A 1 -6.04 12.88 -8.15
N GLU A 2 -5.55 11.74 -8.65
CA GLU A 2 -6.28 10.48 -8.81
C GLU A 2 -6.32 9.70 -7.49
N LEU A 3 -7.49 9.15 -7.12
CA LEU A 3 -7.66 8.32 -5.91
C LEU A 3 -7.53 6.84 -6.27
N VAL A 4 -6.41 6.21 -5.85
CA VAL A 4 -6.07 4.81 -6.14
C VAL A 4 -6.40 3.93 -4.93
N CYS A 5 -7.39 3.04 -5.08
CA CYS A 5 -8.02 2.31 -3.99
C CYS A 5 -7.75 0.81 -4.03
N PRO A 6 -7.64 0.16 -2.86
CA PRO A 6 -7.33 -1.27 -2.79
C PRO A 6 -8.55 -2.15 -3.09
N ALA A 7 -8.29 -3.28 -3.75
CA ALA A 7 -9.27 -4.32 -3.98
C ALA A 7 -8.68 -5.70 -3.64
N GLY A 8 -8.88 -6.18 -2.43
CA GLY A 8 -8.46 -7.52 -2.00
C GLY A 8 -9.50 -8.60 -2.29
N SER A 9 -10.72 -8.22 -2.63
CA SER A 9 -11.82 -9.11 -2.99
C SER A 9 -12.79 -8.39 -3.90
N PHE A 10 -13.68 -9.13 -4.58
CA PHE A 10 -14.70 -8.51 -5.42
C PHE A 10 -15.65 -7.59 -4.62
N PRO A 11 -16.13 -7.93 -3.40
CA PRO A 11 -16.89 -6.99 -2.58
C PRO A 11 -16.09 -5.71 -2.22
N ALA A 12 -14.79 -5.81 -1.95
CA ALA A 12 -13.95 -4.64 -1.67
C ALA A 12 -13.74 -3.78 -2.93
N LEU A 13 -13.59 -4.39 -4.11
CA LEU A 13 -13.55 -3.68 -5.39
C LEU A 13 -14.83 -2.86 -5.60
N LYS A 14 -15.99 -3.49 -5.41
CA LYS A 14 -17.28 -2.80 -5.50
C LYS A 14 -17.36 -1.63 -4.52
N ALA A 15 -16.97 -1.86 -3.28
CA ALA A 15 -16.97 -0.82 -2.24
C ALA A 15 -16.10 0.39 -2.63
N ALA A 16 -14.91 0.15 -3.21
CA ALA A 16 -14.05 1.23 -3.70
C ALA A 16 -14.70 2.00 -4.87
N VAL A 17 -15.18 1.28 -5.88
CA VAL A 17 -15.80 1.87 -7.07
C VAL A 17 -17.05 2.68 -6.71
N ASP A 18 -17.92 2.11 -5.89
CA ASP A 18 -19.21 2.73 -5.52
C ASP A 18 -19.06 3.95 -4.59
N ASN A 19 -17.87 4.12 -3.95
CA ASN A 19 -17.57 5.25 -3.07
C ASN A 19 -16.60 6.28 -3.70
N GLY A 20 -16.32 6.20 -5.00
CA GLY A 20 -15.65 7.27 -5.73
C GLY A 20 -14.16 7.07 -5.98
N ALA A 21 -13.66 5.83 -6.02
CA ALA A 21 -12.33 5.54 -6.54
C ALA A 21 -12.22 5.93 -8.01
N ASP A 22 -11.13 6.61 -8.40
CA ASP A 22 -10.79 6.83 -9.80
C ASP A 22 -10.12 5.59 -10.39
N THR A 23 -9.39 4.87 -9.56
CA THR A 23 -8.65 3.67 -9.92
C THR A 23 -8.71 2.65 -8.79
N VAL A 24 -8.87 1.37 -9.13
CA VAL A 24 -8.73 0.26 -8.19
C VAL A 24 -7.54 -0.61 -8.56
N TYR A 25 -6.85 -1.17 -7.55
CA TYR A 25 -5.76 -2.11 -7.78
C TYR A 25 -5.98 -3.42 -7.05
N PHE A 26 -5.76 -4.51 -7.75
CA PHE A 26 -5.89 -5.87 -7.23
C PHE A 26 -4.61 -6.69 -7.49
N GLY A 27 -4.57 -7.95 -7.03
CA GLY A 27 -3.53 -8.92 -7.35
C GLY A 27 -4.14 -10.31 -7.56
N PHE A 28 -3.41 -11.17 -8.26
CA PHE A 28 -3.82 -12.57 -8.44
C PHE A 28 -3.66 -13.36 -7.13
N ARG A 29 -4.35 -14.50 -7.06
CA ARG A 29 -4.31 -15.41 -5.92
C ARG A 29 -3.13 -16.39 -6.05
N ASP A 30 -1.93 -15.85 -6.13
CA ASP A 30 -0.70 -16.61 -6.27
C ASP A 30 0.52 -15.81 -5.75
N ALA A 31 1.71 -16.40 -5.87
CA ALA A 31 2.96 -15.82 -5.39
C ALA A 31 3.42 -14.55 -6.12
N THR A 32 2.77 -14.15 -7.21
CA THR A 32 3.13 -12.94 -7.98
C THR A 32 2.71 -11.64 -7.29
N ASN A 33 1.89 -11.74 -6.24
CA ASN A 33 1.26 -10.64 -5.52
C ASN A 33 1.74 -10.58 -4.07
N ALA A 34 2.33 -9.47 -3.67
CA ALA A 34 2.87 -9.22 -2.32
C ALA A 34 1.81 -9.19 -1.20
N ARG A 35 0.54 -9.33 -1.49
CA ARG A 35 -0.56 -9.44 -0.53
C ARG A 35 -1.36 -10.72 -0.79
N HIS A 36 -0.65 -11.80 -0.94
CA HIS A 36 -1.18 -13.13 -1.20
C HIS A 36 -1.71 -13.77 0.10
N PHE A 37 -2.96 -13.48 0.46
CA PHE A 37 -3.62 -14.03 1.65
C PHE A 37 -4.66 -15.09 1.28
N ALA A 38 -4.80 -16.10 2.13
CA ALA A 38 -5.86 -17.09 2.00
C ALA A 38 -7.24 -16.41 1.99
N GLY A 39 -8.08 -16.79 1.04
CA GLY A 39 -9.44 -16.26 0.89
C GLY A 39 -9.55 -14.91 0.17
N LEU A 40 -8.46 -14.18 0.00
CA LEU A 40 -8.41 -12.91 -0.75
C LEU A 40 -7.85 -13.09 -2.16
N ASN A 41 -7.82 -11.96 -2.88
CA ASN A 41 -7.30 -11.83 -4.24
C ASN A 41 -8.15 -12.52 -5.31
N PHE A 42 -7.71 -12.43 -6.56
CA PHE A 42 -8.53 -12.72 -7.72
C PHE A 42 -7.95 -13.91 -8.50
N ASP A 43 -8.79 -14.88 -8.80
CA ASP A 43 -8.60 -15.77 -9.93
C ASP A 43 -9.06 -15.05 -11.22
N ARG A 44 -8.78 -15.64 -12.41
CA ARG A 44 -9.12 -15.06 -13.71
C ARG A 44 -10.59 -14.64 -13.78
N ARG A 45 -11.52 -15.52 -13.43
CA ARG A 45 -12.97 -15.27 -13.51
C ARG A 45 -13.43 -14.11 -12.61
N LYS A 46 -12.87 -14.02 -11.40
CA LYS A 46 -13.17 -12.91 -10.49
C LYS A 46 -12.55 -11.60 -10.97
N ALA A 47 -11.35 -11.66 -11.57
CA ALA A 47 -10.70 -10.51 -12.17
C ALA A 47 -11.51 -9.95 -13.33
N GLU A 48 -11.95 -10.80 -14.29
CA GLU A 48 -12.85 -10.42 -15.39
C GLU A 48 -14.09 -9.70 -14.87
N LYS A 49 -14.80 -10.31 -13.93
CA LYS A 49 -16.00 -9.71 -13.31
C LYS A 49 -15.71 -8.37 -12.63
N GLY A 50 -14.56 -8.25 -11.96
CA GLY A 50 -14.14 -7.01 -11.28
C GLY A 50 -13.81 -5.90 -12.27
N ILE A 51 -13.09 -6.24 -13.34
CA ILE A 51 -12.70 -5.33 -14.40
C ILE A 51 -13.94 -4.79 -15.12
N ASP A 52 -14.87 -5.66 -15.50
CA ASP A 52 -16.12 -5.26 -16.15
C ASP A 52 -16.95 -4.33 -15.25
N TYR A 53 -17.02 -4.64 -13.97
CA TYR A 53 -17.73 -3.80 -13.01
C TYR A 53 -17.12 -2.40 -12.88
N ALA A 54 -15.79 -2.30 -12.74
CA ALA A 54 -15.09 -1.04 -12.62
C ALA A 54 -15.18 -0.23 -13.93
N ARG A 55 -14.90 -0.89 -15.07
CA ARG A 55 -14.92 -0.28 -16.40
C ARG A 55 -16.30 0.28 -16.78
N SER A 56 -17.39 -0.44 -16.46
CA SER A 56 -18.77 0.05 -16.69
C SER A 56 -19.10 1.32 -15.90
N ARG A 57 -18.27 1.71 -14.92
CA ARG A 57 -18.39 2.92 -14.11
C ARG A 57 -17.27 3.93 -14.34
N GLY A 58 -16.47 3.75 -15.39
CA GLY A 58 -15.38 4.65 -15.77
C GLY A 58 -14.15 4.57 -14.84
N VAL A 59 -14.06 3.55 -13.98
CA VAL A 59 -12.96 3.36 -13.02
C VAL A 59 -11.86 2.51 -13.64
N LYS A 60 -10.62 2.97 -13.57
CA LYS A 60 -9.44 2.23 -14.05
C LYS A 60 -9.12 1.05 -13.14
N VAL A 61 -8.49 0.02 -13.72
CA VAL A 61 -8.09 -1.18 -12.98
C VAL A 61 -6.63 -1.48 -13.19
N LEU A 62 -5.87 -1.61 -12.10
CA LEU A 62 -4.46 -1.96 -12.12
C LEU A 62 -4.25 -3.35 -11.52
N CYS A 63 -3.32 -4.13 -12.10
CA CYS A 63 -2.94 -5.44 -11.59
C CYS A 63 -1.54 -5.38 -10.94
N ALA A 64 -1.44 -5.81 -9.67
CA ALA A 64 -0.17 -5.86 -8.96
C ALA A 64 0.50 -7.23 -9.16
N ILE A 65 1.63 -7.23 -9.87
CA ILE A 65 2.57 -8.35 -10.02
C ILE A 65 3.89 -7.85 -9.45
N ASN A 66 3.95 -7.74 -8.13
CA ASN A 66 4.94 -6.92 -7.45
C ASN A 66 5.79 -7.68 -6.43
N THR A 67 5.88 -9.01 -6.54
CA THR A 67 6.86 -9.84 -5.84
C THR A 67 8.10 -10.06 -6.71
N PHE A 68 9.15 -10.59 -6.09
CA PHE A 68 10.38 -10.95 -6.77
C PHE A 68 10.37 -12.45 -7.08
N PRO A 69 10.51 -12.86 -8.36
CA PRO A 69 10.50 -14.26 -8.77
C PRO A 69 11.58 -15.09 -8.07
N GLN A 70 11.21 -16.32 -7.70
CA GLN A 70 12.20 -17.32 -7.34
C GLN A 70 12.86 -17.89 -8.62
N PRO A 71 14.14 -18.26 -8.60
CA PRO A 71 14.85 -18.73 -9.80
C PRO A 71 14.14 -19.87 -10.54
N GLN A 72 13.53 -20.79 -9.80
CA GLN A 72 12.82 -21.95 -10.36
C GLN A 72 11.38 -21.66 -10.79
N GLY A 73 10.83 -20.47 -10.41
CA GLY A 73 9.40 -20.16 -10.56
C GLY A 73 9.07 -19.17 -11.68
N TRP A 74 10.03 -18.72 -12.47
CA TRP A 74 9.90 -17.63 -13.44
C TRP A 74 8.65 -17.71 -14.32
N LYS A 75 8.30 -18.88 -14.79
CA LYS A 75 7.13 -19.10 -15.65
C LYS A 75 5.80 -18.63 -15.04
N VAL A 76 5.67 -18.67 -13.71
CA VAL A 76 4.47 -18.19 -13.01
C VAL A 76 4.30 -16.68 -13.20
N TRP A 77 5.40 -15.92 -13.15
CA TRP A 77 5.35 -14.47 -13.36
C TRP A 77 5.08 -14.11 -14.83
N GLN A 78 5.66 -14.83 -15.78
CA GLN A 78 5.32 -14.66 -17.20
C GLN A 78 3.81 -14.86 -17.43
N GLN A 79 3.26 -15.97 -16.95
CA GLN A 79 1.82 -16.27 -17.09
C GLN A 79 0.93 -15.21 -16.42
N ALA A 80 1.37 -14.65 -15.30
CA ALA A 80 0.62 -13.58 -14.64
C ALA A 80 0.65 -12.27 -15.45
N VAL A 81 1.78 -11.92 -16.05
CA VAL A 81 1.91 -10.78 -16.97
C VAL A 81 1.00 -10.97 -18.18
N ASP A 82 1.09 -12.14 -18.84
CA ASP A 82 0.27 -12.47 -20.01
C ASP A 82 -1.24 -12.39 -19.65
N MET A 83 -1.62 -12.94 -18.50
CA MET A 83 -3.01 -12.88 -18.03
C MET A 83 -3.47 -11.45 -17.76
N ALA A 84 -2.61 -10.60 -17.19
CA ALA A 84 -2.96 -9.19 -16.96
C ALA A 84 -3.16 -8.43 -18.30
N ALA A 85 -2.32 -8.71 -19.29
CA ALA A 85 -2.46 -8.18 -20.65
C ALA A 85 -3.74 -8.66 -21.33
N ASP A 86 -4.03 -9.96 -21.31
CA ASP A 86 -5.26 -10.56 -21.83
C ASP A 86 -6.52 -9.95 -21.23
N LEU A 87 -6.49 -9.69 -19.93
CA LEU A 87 -7.58 -9.04 -19.19
C LEU A 87 -7.69 -7.53 -19.50
N GLN A 88 -6.75 -7.00 -20.27
CA GLN A 88 -6.71 -5.59 -20.65
C GLN A 88 -6.76 -4.63 -19.44
N VAL A 89 -6.00 -4.93 -18.38
CA VAL A 89 -5.88 -3.99 -17.25
C VAL A 89 -5.28 -2.68 -17.73
N ASN A 90 -5.63 -1.56 -17.06
CA ASN A 90 -5.14 -0.24 -17.46
C ASN A 90 -3.64 -0.07 -17.21
N ALA A 91 -3.07 -0.75 -16.20
CA ALA A 91 -1.64 -0.88 -16.01
C ALA A 91 -1.27 -2.08 -15.12
N LEU A 92 -0.02 -2.52 -15.25
CA LEU A 92 0.63 -3.50 -14.39
C LEU A 92 1.50 -2.75 -13.37
N ILE A 93 1.40 -3.10 -12.08
CA ILE A 93 2.27 -2.57 -11.02
C ILE A 93 3.33 -3.62 -10.74
N GLY A 94 4.57 -3.38 -11.19
CA GLY A 94 5.70 -4.31 -11.06
C GLY A 94 6.85 -3.74 -10.23
N ALA A 95 7.68 -4.60 -9.65
CA ALA A 95 8.87 -4.24 -8.89
C ALA A 95 10.15 -4.88 -9.42
N ASP A 96 10.06 -6.13 -9.82
CA ASP A 96 11.19 -6.90 -10.34
C ASP A 96 11.54 -6.48 -11.78
N MET A 97 12.82 -6.25 -12.04
CA MET A 97 13.30 -5.79 -13.35
C MET A 97 13.05 -6.83 -14.45
N GLY A 98 13.15 -8.11 -14.15
CA GLY A 98 12.87 -9.18 -15.11
C GLY A 98 11.37 -9.20 -15.48
N VAL A 99 10.49 -9.00 -14.50
CA VAL A 99 9.05 -8.92 -14.74
C VAL A 99 8.69 -7.67 -15.56
N LEU A 100 9.27 -6.52 -15.22
CA LEU A 100 9.07 -5.29 -16.00
C LEU A 100 9.64 -5.40 -17.41
N GLY A 101 10.82 -6.01 -17.56
CA GLY A 101 11.45 -6.24 -18.87
C GLY A 101 10.60 -7.17 -19.74
N TYR A 102 10.14 -8.29 -19.19
CA TYR A 102 9.25 -9.21 -19.91
C TYR A 102 7.95 -8.51 -20.35
N ALA A 103 7.33 -7.75 -19.45
CA ALA A 103 6.10 -7.03 -19.76
C ALA A 103 6.33 -5.98 -20.87
N ALA A 104 7.41 -5.21 -20.79
CA ALA A 104 7.75 -4.20 -21.79
C ALA A 104 8.04 -4.80 -23.17
N GLU A 105 8.69 -5.97 -23.24
CA GLU A 105 9.04 -6.65 -24.46
C GLU A 105 7.86 -7.38 -25.10
N GLN A 106 7.10 -8.15 -24.31
CA GLN A 106 6.02 -9.01 -24.83
C GLN A 106 4.69 -8.29 -24.95
N HIS A 107 4.46 -7.24 -24.15
CA HIS A 107 3.21 -6.49 -24.10
C HIS A 107 3.47 -4.96 -24.12
N PRO A 108 4.03 -4.41 -25.22
CA PRO A 108 4.46 -3.01 -25.29
C PRO A 108 3.32 -1.99 -25.11
N ASP A 109 2.07 -2.39 -25.34
CA ASP A 109 0.89 -1.56 -25.15
C ASP A 109 0.38 -1.55 -23.69
N LEU A 110 0.89 -2.44 -22.84
CA LEU A 110 0.54 -2.49 -21.43
C LEU A 110 1.28 -1.40 -20.66
N ASN A 111 0.56 -0.48 -20.03
CA ASN A 111 1.18 0.52 -19.19
C ASN A 111 1.83 -0.13 -17.96
N LEU A 112 3.05 0.30 -17.65
CA LEU A 112 3.80 -0.20 -16.50
C LEU A 112 3.92 0.90 -15.45
N HIS A 113 3.59 0.55 -14.20
CA HIS A 113 3.79 1.37 -13.03
C HIS A 113 4.85 0.72 -12.12
N LEU A 114 5.81 1.50 -11.66
CA LEU A 114 6.80 0.99 -10.69
C LEU A 114 6.15 0.87 -9.32
N SER A 115 6.17 -0.34 -8.77
CA SER A 115 5.71 -0.59 -7.40
C SER A 115 6.62 0.08 -6.38
N VAL A 116 6.06 0.46 -5.23
CA VAL A 116 6.84 0.90 -4.06
C VAL A 116 7.94 -0.11 -3.68
N GLN A 117 7.76 -1.39 -3.95
CA GLN A 117 8.76 -2.43 -3.72
C GLN A 117 10.00 -2.32 -4.62
N GLY A 118 9.94 -1.54 -5.71
CA GLY A 118 11.11 -1.13 -6.49
C GLY A 118 11.99 -0.11 -5.77
N SER A 119 11.51 0.48 -4.68
CA SER A 119 12.25 1.37 -3.77
C SER A 119 12.99 2.52 -4.45
N ALA A 120 12.38 3.12 -5.49
CA ALA A 120 12.96 4.28 -6.17
C ALA A 120 12.81 5.53 -5.30
N THR A 121 13.92 6.04 -4.78
CA THR A 121 13.99 7.20 -3.87
C THR A 121 14.56 8.46 -4.52
N ASN A 122 14.96 8.37 -5.79
CA ASN A 122 15.55 9.49 -6.54
C ASN A 122 15.16 9.44 -8.02
N TYR A 123 15.28 10.57 -8.69
CA TYR A 123 14.86 10.72 -10.08
C TYR A 123 15.78 9.98 -11.07
N GLU A 124 17.04 9.71 -10.73
CA GLU A 124 17.94 8.93 -11.59
C GLU A 124 17.49 7.46 -11.67
N ALA A 125 17.04 6.88 -10.55
CA ALA A 125 16.42 5.56 -10.57
C ALA A 125 15.16 5.56 -11.44
N LEU A 126 14.32 6.60 -11.34
CA LEU A 126 13.12 6.72 -12.19
C LEU A 126 13.47 6.90 -13.67
N ASN A 127 14.52 7.66 -14.00
CA ASN A 127 15.04 7.79 -15.36
C ASN A 127 15.46 6.43 -15.91
N TYR A 128 16.20 5.64 -15.12
CA TYR A 128 16.60 4.30 -15.52
C TYR A 128 15.40 3.40 -15.82
N TYR A 129 14.45 3.31 -14.90
CA TYR A 129 13.22 2.51 -15.09
C TYR A 129 12.40 2.99 -16.30
N LYS A 130 12.32 4.31 -16.52
CA LYS A 130 11.66 4.89 -17.68
C LYS A 130 12.34 4.50 -18.99
N GLN A 131 13.67 4.58 -19.06
CA GLN A 131 14.45 4.26 -20.25
C GLN A 131 14.42 2.77 -20.56
N GLN A 132 14.53 1.91 -19.54
CA GLN A 132 14.61 0.47 -19.75
C GLN A 132 13.24 -0.19 -19.96
N PHE A 133 12.21 0.24 -19.26
CA PHE A 133 10.92 -0.44 -19.21
C PHE A 133 9.74 0.45 -19.62
N ASN A 134 9.99 1.70 -19.98
CA ASN A 134 8.95 2.68 -20.36
C ASN A 134 7.84 2.81 -19.30
N ILE A 135 8.19 2.75 -18.01
CA ILE A 135 7.21 2.99 -16.94
C ILE A 135 6.53 4.35 -17.11
N LYS A 136 5.26 4.44 -16.75
CA LYS A 136 4.45 5.66 -16.84
C LYS A 136 4.29 6.36 -15.48
N ARG A 137 4.31 5.59 -14.39
CA ARG A 137 4.11 6.09 -13.02
C ARG A 137 4.99 5.32 -12.06
N ALA A 138 5.39 5.95 -10.97
CA ALA A 138 6.08 5.32 -9.87
C ALA A 138 5.39 5.60 -8.53
N VAL A 139 5.22 4.55 -7.71
CA VAL A 139 4.75 4.64 -6.33
C VAL A 139 5.95 4.88 -5.41
N LEU A 140 5.98 6.02 -4.74
CA LEU A 140 7.10 6.43 -3.91
C LEU A 140 7.13 5.70 -2.55
N PRO A 141 8.33 5.38 -2.04
CA PRO A 141 8.52 4.83 -0.69
C PRO A 141 8.02 5.78 0.41
N ARG A 142 7.48 5.19 1.47
CA ARG A 142 6.91 5.92 2.62
C ARG A 142 7.96 6.53 3.57
N VAL A 143 9.23 6.39 3.25
CA VAL A 143 10.36 6.94 4.02
C VAL A 143 10.74 8.37 3.61
N LEU A 144 10.24 8.84 2.46
CA LEU A 144 10.57 10.16 1.93
C LEU A 144 9.83 11.27 2.69
N SER A 145 10.55 12.32 3.06
CA SER A 145 9.96 13.55 3.58
C SER A 145 9.24 14.33 2.46
N LEU A 146 8.36 15.25 2.83
CA LEU A 146 7.65 16.09 1.86
C LEU A 146 8.62 16.89 0.97
N ALA A 147 9.69 17.42 1.54
CA ALA A 147 10.73 18.13 0.79
C ALA A 147 11.45 17.22 -0.23
N GLN A 148 11.71 15.96 0.13
CA GLN A 148 12.29 14.98 -0.80
C GLN A 148 11.32 14.61 -1.91
N VAL A 149 10.02 14.43 -1.61
CA VAL A 149 8.98 14.19 -2.59
C VAL A 149 8.85 15.39 -3.54
N GLU A 150 8.85 16.61 -3.04
CA GLU A 150 8.83 17.83 -3.85
C GLU A 150 10.04 17.91 -4.79
N HIS A 151 11.25 17.67 -4.27
CA HIS A 151 12.45 17.66 -5.11
C HIS A 151 12.36 16.60 -6.21
N LEU A 152 11.88 15.42 -5.86
CA LEU A 152 11.72 14.32 -6.81
C LEU A 152 10.66 14.65 -7.87
N ALA A 153 9.55 15.27 -7.49
CA ALA A 153 8.49 15.69 -8.41
C ALA A 153 8.96 16.70 -9.46
N LYS A 154 9.84 17.62 -9.09
CA LYS A 154 10.43 18.62 -10.01
C LYS A 154 11.32 18.01 -11.11
N HIS A 155 11.85 16.79 -10.90
CA HIS A 155 12.83 16.16 -11.80
C HIS A 155 12.34 14.82 -12.36
N SER A 156 11.19 14.33 -11.92
CA SER A 156 10.68 13.03 -12.32
C SER A 156 10.30 12.98 -13.81
N PRO A 157 10.76 11.96 -14.57
CA PRO A 157 10.37 11.74 -15.94
C PRO A 157 9.02 11.04 -16.10
N VAL A 158 8.38 10.67 -14.96
CA VAL A 158 7.14 9.89 -14.89
C VAL A 158 6.19 10.48 -13.85
N GLU A 159 4.92 10.11 -13.94
CA GLU A 159 3.94 10.44 -12.90
C GLU A 159 4.34 9.85 -11.54
N LEU A 160 4.03 10.57 -10.47
CA LEU A 160 4.29 10.13 -9.10
C LEU A 160 2.98 9.83 -8.37
N GLU A 161 3.00 8.72 -7.65
CA GLU A 161 1.94 8.26 -6.76
C GLU A 161 2.49 8.11 -5.34
N VAL A 162 1.81 8.66 -4.35
CA VAL A 162 2.22 8.58 -2.95
C VAL A 162 1.17 7.86 -2.10
N PHE A 163 1.60 7.21 -1.01
CA PHE A 163 0.65 6.67 -0.06
C PHE A 163 -0.02 7.79 0.73
N ALA A 164 -1.32 7.66 0.90
CA ALA A 164 -2.19 8.64 1.51
C ALA A 164 -2.77 8.16 2.84
N PHE A 165 -3.16 6.89 2.94
CA PHE A 165 -3.70 6.30 4.15
C PHE A 165 -3.36 4.81 4.24
N GLY A 166 -3.09 4.34 5.46
CA GLY A 166 -2.89 2.94 5.78
C GLY A 166 -1.62 2.64 6.57
N SER A 167 -1.26 1.38 6.65
CA SER A 167 -0.15 0.90 7.47
C SER A 167 1.20 1.47 7.04
N LEU A 168 2.06 1.78 8.00
CA LEU A 168 3.46 2.15 7.77
C LEU A 168 4.36 0.92 7.69
N CYS A 169 5.50 1.06 7.00
CA CYS A 169 6.54 0.05 6.91
C CYS A 169 7.91 0.72 7.01
N ILE A 170 8.73 0.28 7.95
CA ILE A 170 10.08 0.81 8.19
C ILE A 170 11.17 0.11 7.37
N MET A 171 10.81 -0.97 6.68
CA MET A 171 11.75 -1.79 5.92
C MET A 171 11.65 -1.48 4.43
N VAL A 172 12.65 -1.92 3.67
CA VAL A 172 12.52 -2.03 2.21
C VAL A 172 11.32 -2.92 1.92
N GLU A 173 10.31 -2.36 1.29
CA GLU A 173 9.00 -2.98 1.18
C GLU A 173 9.08 -4.35 0.49
N GLY A 174 8.39 -5.35 1.08
CA GLY A 174 8.42 -6.73 0.61
C GLY A 174 9.69 -7.52 0.92
N ARG A 175 10.71 -6.93 1.54
CA ARG A 175 12.00 -7.57 1.85
C ARG A 175 12.31 -7.55 3.36
N CYS A 176 11.32 -7.78 4.19
CA CYS A 176 11.48 -7.76 5.64
C CYS A 176 12.14 -9.04 6.14
N TYR A 177 13.43 -8.96 6.47
CA TYR A 177 14.15 -10.08 7.06
C TYR A 177 13.69 -10.39 8.49
N LEU A 178 13.30 -9.38 9.27
CA LEU A 178 12.81 -9.58 10.65
C LEU A 178 11.60 -10.51 10.69
N SER A 179 10.63 -10.25 9.82
CA SER A 179 9.44 -11.08 9.72
C SER A 179 9.80 -12.49 9.23
N SER A 180 10.65 -12.62 8.20
CA SER A 180 11.08 -13.92 7.69
C SER A 180 11.78 -14.74 8.76
N TYR A 181 12.65 -14.14 9.56
CA TYR A 181 13.37 -14.80 10.64
C TYR A 181 12.43 -15.36 11.70
N LEU A 182 11.39 -14.60 12.08
CA LEU A 182 10.46 -15.05 13.13
C LEU A 182 9.43 -16.09 12.66
N THR A 183 9.05 -16.03 11.38
CA THR A 183 7.89 -16.77 10.87
C THR A 183 8.27 -17.89 9.91
N ASP A 184 9.55 -18.00 9.52
CA ASP A 184 10.06 -18.85 8.45
C ASP A 184 9.38 -18.61 7.10
N GLU A 185 8.74 -17.45 6.93
CA GLU A 185 8.05 -17.04 5.70
C GLU A 185 8.45 -15.63 5.28
N SER A 186 8.81 -15.47 4.01
CA SER A 186 9.11 -14.15 3.46
C SER A 186 7.84 -13.37 3.13
N PRO A 187 7.68 -12.13 3.59
CA PRO A 187 6.60 -11.26 3.14
C PRO A 187 6.55 -11.07 1.62
N ASN A 188 7.68 -11.27 0.94
CA ASN A 188 7.73 -11.24 -0.53
C ASN A 188 6.99 -12.43 -1.19
N THR A 189 7.00 -13.60 -0.56
CA THR A 189 6.36 -14.81 -1.12
C THR A 189 5.00 -15.08 -0.51
N CYS A 190 4.85 -14.85 0.80
CA CYS A 190 3.61 -15.13 1.55
C CYS A 190 2.73 -13.90 1.74
N GLY A 191 3.26 -12.71 1.46
CA GLY A 191 2.52 -11.46 1.48
C GLY A 191 2.18 -10.91 2.87
N ALA A 192 2.51 -11.62 3.94
CA ALA A 192 2.17 -11.24 5.32
C ALA A 192 3.41 -11.05 6.17
N CYS A 193 3.48 -9.93 6.91
CA CYS A 193 4.50 -9.74 7.95
C CYS A 193 4.28 -10.68 9.14
N SER A 194 3.02 -11.04 9.39
CA SER A 194 2.63 -11.91 10.50
C SER A 194 1.55 -12.87 9.99
N PRO A 195 1.95 -14.02 9.43
CA PRO A 195 1.01 -15.05 9.01
C PRO A 195 0.15 -15.51 10.19
N ALA A 196 -1.15 -15.69 10.00
CA ALA A 196 -2.09 -16.04 11.06
C ALA A 196 -1.70 -17.30 11.84
N LYS A 197 -1.06 -18.27 11.17
CA LYS A 197 -0.56 -19.49 11.83
C LYS A 197 0.53 -19.24 12.86
N ALA A 198 1.30 -18.14 12.74
CA ALA A 198 2.35 -17.75 13.68
C ALA A 198 1.83 -16.85 14.81
N VAL A 199 0.62 -16.30 14.69
CA VAL A 199 0.05 -15.38 15.69
C VAL A 199 -0.57 -16.18 16.86
N ARG A 200 -0.26 -15.77 18.08
CA ARG A 200 -0.88 -16.25 19.31
C ARG A 200 -1.32 -15.07 20.16
N TRP A 201 -2.48 -15.23 20.80
CA TRP A 201 -3.02 -14.31 21.78
C TRP A 201 -3.20 -15.07 23.08
N GLU A 202 -2.63 -14.57 24.17
CA GLU A 202 -2.64 -15.23 25.47
C GLU A 202 -3.07 -14.25 26.55
N GLU A 203 -4.13 -14.60 27.29
CA GLU A 203 -4.49 -13.88 28.50
C GLU A 203 -3.59 -14.36 29.65
N THR A 204 -2.87 -13.44 30.26
CA THR A 204 -1.95 -13.72 31.36
C THR A 204 -2.30 -12.91 32.60
N SER A 205 -1.71 -13.23 33.75
CA SER A 205 -1.84 -12.40 34.97
C SER A 205 -1.25 -10.97 34.79
N ARG A 206 -0.56 -10.70 33.69
CA ARG A 206 0.08 -9.41 33.38
C ARG A 206 -0.61 -8.67 32.25
N GLY A 207 -1.76 -9.14 31.77
CA GLY A 207 -2.53 -8.58 30.68
C GLY A 207 -2.56 -9.48 29.44
N LEU A 208 -3.18 -8.99 28.35
CA LEU A 208 -3.23 -9.68 27.07
C LEU A 208 -1.86 -9.60 26.38
N GLU A 209 -1.30 -10.75 26.03
CA GLU A 209 -0.04 -10.85 25.28
C GLU A 209 -0.28 -11.25 23.84
N SER A 210 0.42 -10.60 22.89
CA SER A 210 0.51 -11.03 21.51
C SER A 210 1.88 -11.61 21.20
N ARG A 211 1.92 -12.73 20.46
CA ARG A 211 3.14 -13.45 20.12
C ARG A 211 3.17 -13.79 18.63
N LEU A 212 4.38 -13.82 18.08
CA LEU A 212 4.68 -14.44 16.79
C LEU A 212 5.54 -15.68 17.04
N ASN A 213 5.00 -16.86 16.76
CA ASN A 213 5.50 -18.13 17.28
C ASN A 213 5.68 -18.03 18.81
N ASP A 214 6.87 -18.22 19.31
CA ASP A 214 7.15 -18.15 20.76
C ASP A 214 7.65 -16.76 21.22
N VAL A 215 7.84 -15.81 20.30
CA VAL A 215 8.38 -14.49 20.62
C VAL A 215 7.26 -13.54 21.04
N LEU A 216 7.38 -12.98 22.26
CA LEU A 216 6.50 -11.92 22.75
C LEU A 216 6.68 -10.68 21.89
N ILE A 217 5.58 -10.19 21.30
CA ILE A 217 5.57 -8.96 20.49
C ILE A 217 5.12 -7.78 21.35
N ASP A 218 4.02 -7.96 22.07
CA ASP A 218 3.48 -6.89 22.91
C ASP A 218 2.65 -7.42 24.07
N ARG A 219 2.46 -6.57 25.07
CA ARG A 219 1.59 -6.81 26.23
C ARG A 219 0.71 -5.59 26.43
N TYR A 220 -0.58 -5.81 26.48
CA TYR A 220 -1.59 -4.76 26.54
C TYR A 220 -2.20 -4.68 27.94
N ALA A 221 -2.35 -3.46 28.45
CA ALA A 221 -3.08 -3.19 29.68
C ALA A 221 -4.60 -3.37 29.48
N ASP A 222 -5.34 -3.43 30.57
CA ASP A 222 -6.80 -3.50 30.53
C ASP A 222 -7.38 -2.30 29.76
N GLY A 223 -8.21 -2.58 28.75
CA GLY A 223 -8.82 -1.57 27.92
C GLY A 223 -7.91 -0.97 26.84
N GLU A 224 -6.65 -1.35 26.78
CA GLU A 224 -5.74 -0.94 25.69
C GLU A 224 -6.12 -1.64 24.39
N LYS A 225 -6.21 -0.88 23.29
CA LYS A 225 -6.53 -1.43 21.98
C LYS A 225 -5.33 -2.17 21.41
N ALA A 226 -5.50 -3.46 21.16
CA ALA A 226 -4.46 -4.31 20.60
C ALA A 226 -4.50 -4.25 19.06
N GLY A 227 -3.38 -3.87 18.45
CA GLY A 227 -3.15 -3.99 17.01
C GLY A 227 -2.78 -5.42 16.61
N TYR A 228 -2.91 -5.75 15.31
CA TYR A 228 -2.42 -7.04 14.81
C TYR A 228 -0.90 -7.09 14.94
N PRO A 229 -0.33 -8.12 15.61
CA PRO A 229 1.07 -8.11 16.00
C PRO A 229 2.00 -8.18 14.79
N THR A 230 2.95 -7.25 14.73
CA THR A 230 4.08 -7.28 13.80
C THR A 230 5.34 -6.97 14.59
N LEU A 231 6.44 -7.64 14.29
CA LEU A 231 7.67 -7.47 15.09
C LEU A 231 8.10 -6.01 15.19
N CYS A 232 8.14 -5.28 14.08
CA CYS A 232 8.60 -3.89 14.07
C CYS A 232 7.70 -2.93 14.87
N LYS A 233 6.48 -3.32 15.20
CA LYS A 233 5.51 -2.52 15.97
C LYS A 233 5.27 -3.06 17.38
N GLY A 234 6.08 -4.01 17.82
CA GLY A 234 6.10 -4.50 19.19
C GLY A 234 6.78 -3.51 20.15
N ARG A 235 6.59 -3.74 21.44
CA ARG A 235 7.34 -3.05 22.48
C ARG A 235 8.63 -3.79 22.78
N PHE A 236 9.71 -3.04 22.91
CA PHE A 236 11.04 -3.54 23.19
C PHE A 236 11.55 -2.96 24.50
N ASP A 237 12.24 -3.79 25.28
CA ASP A 237 13.03 -3.29 26.40
C ASP A 237 14.37 -2.78 25.86
N VAL A 238 14.59 -1.48 25.98
CA VAL A 238 15.83 -0.82 25.62
C VAL A 238 16.38 -0.16 26.88
N GLU A 239 17.44 -0.70 27.43
CA GLU A 239 18.09 -0.20 28.65
C GLU A 239 17.12 0.00 29.83
N GLY A 240 16.17 -0.95 30.01
CA GLY A 240 15.16 -0.92 31.07
C GLY A 240 13.91 -0.09 30.79
N ASN A 241 13.83 0.55 29.60
CA ASN A 241 12.65 1.26 29.14
C ASN A 241 11.88 0.45 28.09
N VAL A 242 10.58 0.26 28.29
CA VAL A 242 9.73 -0.53 27.39
C VAL A 242 8.89 0.41 26.53
N TYR A 243 9.15 0.42 25.22
CA TYR A 243 8.44 1.29 24.27
C TYR A 243 8.51 0.73 22.84
N HIS A 244 7.78 1.34 21.91
CA HIS A 244 7.84 1.01 20.47
C HIS A 244 9.13 1.58 19.85
N ALA A 245 10.23 0.85 19.94
CA ALA A 245 11.56 1.34 19.57
C ALA A 245 11.80 1.46 18.05
N MET A 246 11.03 0.73 17.23
CA MET A 246 11.19 0.75 15.77
C MET A 246 10.06 1.52 15.08
N GLU A 247 8.81 1.17 15.30
CA GLU A 247 7.64 1.83 14.74
C GLU A 247 6.45 1.68 15.68
N GLU A 248 5.62 2.71 15.78
CA GLU A 248 4.38 2.65 16.54
C GLU A 248 3.27 1.93 15.75
N PRO A 249 2.29 1.29 16.41
CA PRO A 249 1.11 0.72 15.78
C PRO A 249 0.13 1.84 15.36
N THR A 250 0.51 2.62 14.36
CA THR A 250 -0.23 3.77 13.85
C THR A 250 -0.42 3.68 12.34
N SER A 251 -1.37 4.41 11.79
CA SER A 251 -1.60 4.50 10.34
C SER A 251 -1.21 5.85 9.78
N LEU A 252 -0.64 5.84 8.57
CA LEU A 252 -0.42 7.05 7.78
C LEU A 252 -1.76 7.70 7.49
N ASN A 253 -1.86 9.03 7.67
CA ASN A 253 -2.98 9.84 7.26
C ASN A 253 -2.47 11.18 6.74
N THR A 254 -2.60 11.45 5.46
CA THR A 254 -2.09 12.65 4.79
C THR A 254 -3.20 13.59 4.31
N LEU A 255 -4.39 13.54 4.90
CA LEU A 255 -5.50 14.43 4.52
C LEU A 255 -5.10 15.90 4.53
N ASP A 256 -4.39 16.35 5.57
CA ASP A 256 -3.94 17.73 5.71
C ASP A 256 -2.91 18.15 4.65
N LEU A 257 -2.26 17.19 4.00
CA LEU A 257 -1.25 17.43 2.97
C LEU A 257 -1.82 17.51 1.55
N ILE A 258 -3.12 17.29 1.35
CA ILE A 258 -3.73 17.28 0.00
C ILE A 258 -3.36 18.52 -0.82
N PRO A 259 -3.53 19.78 -0.32
CA PRO A 259 -3.17 20.96 -1.11
C PRO A 259 -1.69 21.03 -1.47
N GLN A 260 -0.82 20.61 -0.55
CA GLN A 260 0.63 20.59 -0.79
C GLN A 260 1.01 19.54 -1.83
N LEU A 261 0.45 18.34 -1.74
CA LEU A 261 0.69 17.26 -2.71
C LEU A 261 0.20 17.64 -4.11
N GLU A 262 -0.93 18.35 -4.22
CA GLU A 262 -1.41 18.90 -5.49
C GLU A 262 -0.46 19.99 -6.04
N SER A 263 -0.03 20.91 -5.19
CA SER A 263 0.83 22.02 -5.61
C SER A 263 2.19 21.58 -6.13
N ILE A 264 2.74 20.49 -5.60
CA ILE A 264 4.01 19.91 -6.05
C ILE A 264 3.86 18.95 -7.23
N GLY A 265 2.63 18.72 -7.73
CA GLY A 265 2.37 17.96 -8.94
C GLY A 265 2.25 16.45 -8.75
N ILE A 266 1.89 15.98 -7.56
CA ILE A 266 1.59 14.55 -7.35
C ILE A 266 0.33 14.18 -8.14
N SER A 267 0.45 13.14 -8.98
CA SER A 267 -0.60 12.71 -9.89
C SER A 267 -1.66 11.86 -9.21
N ALA A 268 -1.27 11.06 -8.21
CA ALA A 268 -2.17 10.12 -7.55
C ALA A 268 -1.84 9.90 -6.08
N VAL A 269 -2.89 9.64 -5.29
CA VAL A 269 -2.82 9.24 -3.89
C VAL A 269 -3.35 7.82 -3.72
N LYS A 270 -2.60 7.00 -2.98
CA LYS A 270 -2.87 5.58 -2.82
C LYS A 270 -3.33 5.22 -1.42
N ILE A 271 -4.45 4.54 -1.33
CA ILE A 271 -4.92 3.92 -0.09
C ILE A 271 -4.35 2.50 0.03
N GLU A 272 -3.71 2.18 1.14
CA GLU A 272 -3.32 0.82 1.49
C GLU A 272 -4.50 0.09 2.16
N GLY A 273 -4.73 -1.18 1.86
CA GLY A 273 -5.85 -1.89 2.48
C GLY A 273 -6.36 -3.12 1.73
N ARG A 274 -5.58 -3.78 0.87
CA ARG A 274 -6.04 -5.02 0.18
C ARG A 274 -6.42 -6.16 1.13
N GLN A 275 -5.98 -6.10 2.38
CA GLN A 275 -6.32 -7.08 3.43
C GLN A 275 -7.54 -6.67 4.24
N ARG A 276 -8.04 -5.47 4.04
CA ARG A 276 -9.12 -4.88 4.83
C ARG A 276 -10.49 -5.29 4.32
N SER A 277 -11.49 -5.18 5.19
CA SER A 277 -12.88 -5.51 4.86
C SER A 277 -13.47 -4.54 3.82
N PRO A 278 -14.52 -4.95 3.10
CA PRO A 278 -15.25 -4.03 2.22
C PRO A 278 -15.80 -2.78 2.93
N ALA A 279 -16.21 -2.90 4.19
CA ALA A 279 -16.70 -1.78 5.00
C ALA A 279 -15.59 -0.75 5.28
N TYR A 280 -14.38 -1.21 5.63
CA TYR A 280 -13.21 -0.34 5.76
C TYR A 280 -12.93 0.40 4.43
N VAL A 281 -12.89 -0.33 3.32
CA VAL A 281 -12.62 0.27 2.00
C VAL A 281 -13.68 1.32 1.66
N ALA A 282 -14.96 1.03 1.88
CA ALA A 282 -16.05 1.96 1.60
C ALA A 282 -15.88 3.29 2.36
N GLU A 283 -15.64 3.22 3.67
CA GLU A 283 -15.55 4.42 4.50
C GLU A 283 -14.29 5.24 4.20
N VAL A 284 -13.12 4.59 4.08
CA VAL A 284 -11.88 5.27 3.76
C VAL A 284 -11.97 5.95 2.39
N VAL A 285 -12.47 5.25 1.37
CA VAL A 285 -12.58 5.82 0.01
C VAL A 285 -13.56 6.99 -0.02
N LYS A 286 -14.70 6.89 0.67
CA LYS A 286 -15.69 7.95 0.77
C LYS A 286 -15.11 9.22 1.40
N ILE A 287 -14.38 9.08 2.52
CA ILE A 287 -13.73 10.23 3.18
C ILE A 287 -12.70 10.87 2.24
N TRP A 288 -11.83 10.07 1.65
CA TRP A 288 -10.80 10.58 0.74
C TRP A 288 -11.39 11.23 -0.51
N ARG A 289 -12.45 10.66 -1.08
CA ARG A 289 -13.15 11.29 -2.22
C ARG A 289 -13.69 12.66 -1.85
N GLN A 290 -14.40 12.77 -0.72
CA GLN A 290 -14.93 14.04 -0.26
C GLN A 290 -13.83 15.09 -0.01
N ALA A 291 -12.70 14.68 0.57
CA ALA A 291 -11.57 15.58 0.82
C ALA A 291 -10.93 16.07 -0.49
N LEU A 292 -10.72 15.16 -1.46
CA LEU A 292 -10.19 15.52 -2.78
C LEU A 292 -11.13 16.42 -3.57
N ASP A 293 -12.45 16.19 -3.49
CA ASP A 293 -13.44 17.03 -4.15
C ASP A 293 -13.49 18.44 -3.52
N LEU A 294 -13.36 18.53 -2.18
CA LEU A 294 -13.27 19.82 -1.49
C LEU A 294 -11.98 20.56 -1.90
N ALA A 295 -10.83 19.89 -1.89
CA ALA A 295 -9.57 20.50 -2.31
C ALA A 295 -9.64 21.01 -3.76
N LYS A 296 -10.21 20.22 -4.66
CA LYS A 296 -10.44 20.62 -6.06
C LYS A 296 -11.35 21.85 -6.18
N ALA A 297 -12.43 21.92 -5.39
CA ALA A 297 -13.32 23.07 -5.36
C ALA A 297 -12.64 24.34 -4.83
N GLN A 298 -11.61 24.18 -3.97
CA GLN A 298 -10.85 25.26 -3.36
C GLN A 298 -9.47 25.49 -4.02
N GLN A 299 -9.22 24.96 -5.21
CA GLN A 299 -7.92 25.02 -5.87
C GLN A 299 -7.37 26.43 -6.09
N GLN A 300 -8.26 27.45 -6.20
CA GLN A 300 -7.85 28.86 -6.30
C GLN A 300 -7.51 29.52 -4.96
N SER A 301 -7.84 28.88 -3.85
CA SER A 301 -7.59 29.35 -2.49
C SER A 301 -7.27 28.18 -1.57
N PRO A 302 -6.14 27.47 -1.83
CA PRO A 302 -5.78 26.25 -1.12
C PRO A 302 -5.57 26.44 0.38
N GLU A 303 -5.29 27.65 0.82
CA GLU A 303 -5.21 28.05 2.24
C GLU A 303 -6.54 27.90 2.98
N ASN A 304 -7.66 27.86 2.28
CA ASN A 304 -8.99 27.65 2.85
C ASN A 304 -9.32 26.16 3.07
N PHE A 305 -8.50 25.26 2.56
CA PHE A 305 -8.72 23.83 2.76
C PHE A 305 -8.54 23.47 4.22
N GLN A 306 -9.58 22.90 4.80
CA GLN A 306 -9.57 22.40 6.17
C GLN A 306 -10.16 21.00 6.21
N VAL A 307 -9.42 20.09 6.82
CA VAL A 307 -9.90 18.73 7.07
C VAL A 307 -11.02 18.78 8.11
N LYS A 308 -12.15 18.16 7.77
CA LYS A 308 -13.29 18.11 8.68
C LYS A 308 -13.00 17.18 9.86
N PRO A 309 -13.37 17.55 11.09
CA PRO A 309 -13.14 16.72 12.28
C PRO A 309 -13.71 15.30 12.13
N GLU A 310 -14.89 15.15 11.54
CA GLU A 310 -15.52 13.85 11.29
C GLU A 310 -14.73 12.95 10.35
N TRP A 311 -13.97 13.50 9.40
CA TRP A 311 -13.09 12.73 8.52
C TRP A 311 -11.89 12.17 9.29
N ASN A 312 -11.24 13.01 10.08
CA ASN A 312 -10.13 12.58 10.94
C ASN A 312 -10.59 11.53 11.95
N GLN A 313 -11.75 11.74 12.60
CA GLN A 313 -12.27 10.75 13.54
C GLN A 313 -12.57 9.41 12.85
N GLY A 314 -13.27 9.42 11.70
CA GLY A 314 -13.58 8.21 10.95
C GLY A 314 -12.33 7.43 10.50
N LEU A 315 -11.28 8.14 10.06
CA LEU A 315 -10.01 7.50 9.71
C LEU A 315 -9.26 6.99 10.94
N THR A 316 -9.27 7.72 12.04
CA THR A 316 -8.64 7.30 13.31
C THR A 316 -9.28 6.02 13.84
N ASP A 317 -10.60 5.92 13.81
CA ASP A 317 -11.33 4.72 14.26
C ASP A 317 -11.01 3.47 13.43
N LEU A 318 -10.61 3.65 12.18
CA LEU A 318 -10.20 2.59 11.24
C LEU A 318 -8.69 2.33 11.25
N SER A 319 -7.92 3.15 11.94
CA SER A 319 -6.46 3.09 11.96
C SER A 319 -5.94 2.01 12.91
N GLU A 320 -4.73 1.56 12.64
CA GLU A 320 -3.99 0.67 13.53
C GLU A 320 -3.72 1.38 14.85
N GLY A 321 -3.93 0.72 15.98
CA GLY A 321 -3.80 1.33 17.31
C GLY A 321 -4.77 2.51 17.57
N SER A 322 -5.73 2.77 16.67
CA SER A 322 -6.62 3.95 16.72
C SER A 322 -5.88 5.28 16.81
N THR A 323 -4.74 5.37 16.12
CA THR A 323 -3.91 6.57 16.01
C THR A 323 -3.48 6.80 14.57
N THR A 324 -3.23 8.06 14.21
CA THR A 324 -2.74 8.43 12.88
C THR A 324 -1.51 9.32 12.96
N THR A 325 -0.68 9.28 11.92
CA THR A 325 0.53 10.09 11.77
C THR A 325 0.72 10.50 10.32
N ILE A 326 1.41 11.61 10.09
CA ILE A 326 1.89 11.96 8.74
C ILE A 326 3.22 11.26 8.38
N GLY A 327 3.73 10.41 9.27
CA GLY A 327 4.92 9.58 9.04
C GLY A 327 6.17 10.37 8.70
N ALA A 328 6.92 9.93 7.71
CA ALA A 328 8.16 10.57 7.28
C ALA A 328 7.97 11.93 6.59
N TYR A 329 6.75 12.32 6.21
CA TYR A 329 6.53 13.61 5.52
C TYR A 329 6.99 14.83 6.32
N HIS A 330 7.01 14.77 7.66
CA HIS A 330 7.45 15.85 8.53
C HIS A 330 8.91 15.74 9.03
N ARG A 331 9.59 14.65 8.70
CA ARG A 331 10.99 14.41 9.10
C ARG A 331 11.79 13.93 7.90
N SER A 332 13.08 14.31 7.84
CA SER A 332 13.97 13.85 6.78
C SER A 332 14.34 12.38 7.00
N TRP A 333 14.35 11.61 5.93
CA TRP A 333 15.02 10.31 5.88
C TRP A 333 16.53 10.54 5.81
N GLN A 334 17.28 9.85 6.65
CA GLN A 334 18.75 9.90 6.72
C GLN A 334 19.36 8.62 6.17
#